data_de902fbf8d591cfcadd9b8c6893d2d8b
#
_entry.id   de902fbf8d591cfcadd9b8c6893d2d8b
#
_cell.length_a   1.000
_cell.length_b   1.000
_cell.length_c   1.000
_cell.angle_alpha   90.00
_cell.angle_beta   90.00
_cell.angle_gamma   90.00
#
_symmetry.space_group_name_H-M   'P 1'
#
loop_
_entity.id
_entity.type
_entity.pdbx_description
1 polymer ?
#
loop_
_entity_poly.entity_id
_entity_poly.type
_entity_poly.pdbx_seq_one_letter_code
_entity_poly.pdbx_strand_id
1 'polypeptide(L)'
;MSLKQESQSVQQSRFNMPRFNMIEQQIRPWDVLDGAVLALLAKLPREDFVPKQYVGLAFADLEIPLGDGELMLSPKMEGRILQSLEIKKTDKVLEIGTGSGYLTALIAMQAKHVDSVELNAKISKQAAKNIAAQGIENVNLVVADGVHGLAANAPYDVIVFTGSTPVLNTQVERQLAVGGRMFVVVGDAPAMEATLITRISSDNFKTDVLFETCLPAIVNAPQAEKFAF
;
A
#
# COMPACT_ATOMS: atom_id res chain seq x y z
N MET A 1 -37.32 -3.10 -6.49
CA MET A 1 -35.92 -2.66 -6.59
C MET A 1 -35.91 -1.13 -6.66
N SER A 2 -35.09 -0.46 -5.84
CA SER A 2 -35.05 1.01 -5.81
C SER A 2 -34.20 1.53 -6.98
N LEU A 3 -34.60 2.67 -7.59
CA LEU A 3 -33.84 3.36 -8.64
C LEU A 3 -32.36 3.58 -8.27
N LYS A 4 -32.02 3.69 -6.99
CA LYS A 4 -30.64 3.73 -6.47
C LYS A 4 -29.90 2.40 -6.64
N GLN A 5 -30.56 1.26 -6.51
CA GLN A 5 -29.95 -0.07 -6.68
C GLN A 5 -29.69 -0.39 -8.16
N GLU A 6 -30.59 0.04 -9.05
CA GLU A 6 -30.38 -0.09 -10.50
C GLU A 6 -29.22 0.78 -11.00
N SER A 7 -29.14 2.04 -10.53
CA SER A 7 -28.01 2.91 -10.91
C SER A 7 -26.65 2.40 -10.42
N GLN A 8 -26.60 1.81 -9.22
CA GLN A 8 -25.38 1.18 -8.70
C GLN A 8 -24.99 -0.08 -9.47
N SER A 9 -25.95 -0.93 -9.84
CA SER A 9 -25.65 -2.14 -10.62
C SER A 9 -25.16 -1.84 -12.05
N VAL A 10 -25.73 -0.83 -12.70
CA VAL A 10 -25.28 -0.37 -14.03
C VAL A 10 -23.89 0.28 -13.96
N GLN A 11 -23.63 1.05 -12.92
CA GLN A 11 -22.31 1.67 -12.72
C GLN A 11 -21.24 0.63 -12.41
N GLN A 12 -21.54 -0.38 -11.61
CA GLN A 12 -20.66 -1.49 -11.29
C GLN A 12 -20.36 -2.37 -12.52
N SER A 13 -21.35 -2.62 -13.39
CA SER A 13 -21.18 -3.37 -14.63
C SER A 13 -20.23 -2.66 -15.63
N ARG A 14 -20.20 -1.32 -15.63
CA ARG A 14 -19.35 -0.51 -16.48
C ARG A 14 -17.85 -0.74 -16.23
N PHE A 15 -17.45 -1.05 -15.01
CA PHE A 15 -16.06 -1.20 -14.61
C PHE A 15 -15.58 -2.67 -14.55
N ASN A 16 -16.47 -3.64 -14.75
CA ASN A 16 -16.09 -5.06 -14.69
C ASN A 16 -15.05 -5.44 -15.75
N MET A 17 -15.28 -5.05 -17.01
CA MET A 17 -14.34 -5.38 -18.09
C MET A 17 -13.01 -4.62 -17.96
N PRO A 18 -12.97 -3.29 -17.71
CA PRO A 18 -11.73 -2.58 -17.44
C PRO A 18 -10.93 -3.17 -16.26
N ARG A 19 -11.60 -3.55 -15.16
CA ARG A 19 -10.94 -4.19 -14.01
C ARG A 19 -10.39 -5.57 -14.37
N PHE A 20 -11.13 -6.37 -15.09
CA PHE A 20 -10.67 -7.66 -15.60
C PHE A 20 -9.42 -7.48 -16.50
N ASN A 21 -9.45 -6.55 -17.45
CA ASN A 21 -8.32 -6.27 -18.33
C ASN A 21 -7.08 -5.77 -17.53
N MET A 22 -7.26 -4.94 -16.52
CA MET A 22 -6.18 -4.51 -15.63
C MET A 22 -5.51 -5.73 -14.97
N ILE A 23 -6.29 -6.65 -14.44
CA ILE A 23 -5.76 -7.85 -13.77
C ILE A 23 -5.02 -8.76 -14.76
N GLU A 24 -5.64 -9.09 -15.90
CA GLU A 24 -5.09 -10.07 -16.83
C GLU A 24 -3.95 -9.52 -17.69
N GLN A 25 -3.99 -8.23 -18.05
CA GLN A 25 -3.05 -7.65 -19.03
C GLN A 25 -1.98 -6.75 -18.40
N GLN A 26 -2.16 -6.32 -17.14
CA GLN A 26 -1.21 -5.43 -16.47
C GLN A 26 -0.61 -6.07 -15.21
N ILE A 27 -1.44 -6.67 -14.34
CA ILE A 27 -1.00 -7.19 -13.04
C ILE A 27 -0.35 -8.56 -13.19
N ARG A 28 -1.00 -9.52 -13.86
CA ARG A 28 -0.42 -10.87 -14.08
C ARG A 28 0.91 -10.87 -14.82
N PRO A 29 1.11 -10.08 -15.90
CA PRO A 29 2.41 -10.00 -16.60
C PRO A 29 3.56 -9.46 -15.73
N TRP A 30 3.25 -8.84 -14.60
CA TRP A 30 4.21 -8.38 -13.59
C TRP A 30 4.42 -9.39 -12.46
N ASP A 31 4.28 -10.68 -12.75
CA ASP A 31 4.49 -11.80 -11.84
C ASP A 31 3.59 -11.79 -10.59
N VAL A 32 2.41 -11.19 -10.66
CA VAL A 32 1.39 -11.32 -9.61
C VAL A 32 0.51 -12.52 -9.97
N LEU A 33 0.81 -13.67 -9.38
CA LEU A 33 0.17 -14.95 -9.71
C LEU A 33 -0.66 -15.52 -8.56
N ASP A 34 -0.57 -14.96 -7.36
CA ASP A 34 -1.36 -15.37 -6.20
C ASP A 34 -2.85 -15.16 -6.44
N GLY A 35 -3.61 -16.26 -6.46
CA GLY A 35 -5.05 -16.23 -6.73
C GLY A 35 -5.85 -15.47 -5.68
N ALA A 36 -5.41 -15.42 -4.42
CA ALA A 36 -6.08 -14.67 -3.36
C ALA A 36 -5.88 -13.17 -3.56
N VAL A 37 -4.67 -12.74 -3.92
CA VAL A 37 -4.37 -11.33 -4.26
C VAL A 37 -5.19 -10.88 -5.47
N LEU A 38 -5.21 -11.69 -6.54
CA LEU A 38 -5.99 -11.36 -7.74
C LEU A 38 -7.49 -11.29 -7.45
N ALA A 39 -8.02 -12.18 -6.60
CA ALA A 39 -9.42 -12.15 -6.19
C ALA A 39 -9.76 -10.91 -5.36
N LEU A 40 -8.84 -10.43 -4.51
CA LEU A 40 -9.01 -9.18 -3.76
C LEU A 40 -9.07 -7.96 -4.68
N LEU A 41 -8.13 -7.87 -5.63
CA LEU A 41 -8.09 -6.80 -6.62
C LEU A 41 -9.34 -6.80 -7.53
N ALA A 42 -9.90 -7.98 -7.81
CA ALA A 42 -11.16 -8.10 -8.54
C ALA A 42 -12.38 -7.66 -7.70
N LYS A 43 -12.32 -7.87 -6.38
CA LYS A 43 -13.44 -7.64 -5.47
C LYS A 43 -13.57 -6.19 -5.01
N LEU A 44 -12.44 -5.54 -4.63
CA LEU A 44 -12.46 -4.17 -4.11
C LEU A 44 -12.51 -3.17 -5.27
N PRO A 45 -13.52 -2.30 -5.34
CA PRO A 45 -13.67 -1.34 -6.43
C PRO A 45 -12.63 -0.22 -6.33
N ARG A 46 -11.53 -0.33 -7.10
CA ARG A 46 -10.44 0.65 -7.13
C ARG A 46 -10.93 2.05 -7.51
N GLU A 47 -11.89 2.13 -8.41
CA GLU A 47 -12.51 3.38 -8.88
C GLU A 47 -13.15 4.21 -7.75
N ASP A 48 -13.54 3.60 -6.63
CA ASP A 48 -14.11 4.30 -5.47
C ASP A 48 -13.06 5.02 -4.63
N PHE A 49 -11.77 4.69 -4.83
CA PHE A 49 -10.63 5.28 -4.11
C PHE A 49 -9.90 6.35 -4.93
N VAL A 50 -10.26 6.52 -6.18
CA VAL A 50 -9.64 7.48 -7.09
C VAL A 50 -10.38 8.83 -7.03
N PRO A 51 -9.67 9.98 -7.04
CA PRO A 51 -10.32 11.28 -7.13
C PRO A 51 -11.23 11.37 -8.35
N LYS A 52 -12.40 12.01 -8.22
CA LYS A 52 -13.47 12.03 -9.23
C LYS A 52 -13.00 12.39 -10.64
N GLN A 53 -12.05 13.33 -10.74
CA GLN A 53 -11.49 13.77 -12.03
C GLN A 53 -10.64 12.71 -12.73
N TYR A 54 -10.15 11.70 -12.00
CA TYR A 54 -9.28 10.64 -12.50
C TYR A 54 -9.94 9.27 -12.55
N VAL A 55 -11.25 9.15 -12.26
CA VAL A 55 -11.96 7.84 -12.25
C VAL A 55 -11.80 7.09 -13.58
N GLY A 56 -11.71 7.79 -14.72
CA GLY A 56 -11.43 7.17 -16.02
C GLY A 56 -10.05 6.51 -16.13
N LEU A 57 -9.12 6.82 -15.21
CA LEU A 57 -7.77 6.28 -15.16
C LEU A 57 -7.61 5.20 -14.06
N ALA A 58 -8.68 4.86 -13.34
CA ALA A 58 -8.62 3.95 -12.18
C ALA A 58 -7.96 2.59 -12.49
N PHE A 59 -8.03 2.13 -13.74
CA PHE A 59 -7.53 0.84 -14.19
C PHE A 59 -6.30 0.95 -15.10
N ALA A 60 -5.75 2.15 -15.27
CA ALA A 60 -4.52 2.35 -16.03
C ALA A 60 -3.29 2.02 -15.17
N ASP A 61 -2.23 1.50 -15.80
CA ASP A 61 -0.96 1.20 -15.13
C ASP A 61 -0.12 2.47 -14.91
N LEU A 62 -0.62 3.32 -14.02
CA LEU A 62 0.00 4.58 -13.65
C LEU A 62 -0.32 4.96 -12.20
N GLU A 63 0.49 5.85 -11.65
CA GLU A 63 0.25 6.50 -10.38
C GLU A 63 -0.77 7.64 -10.57
N ILE A 64 -1.73 7.76 -9.65
CA ILE A 64 -2.82 8.73 -9.75
C ILE A 64 -2.61 9.85 -8.73
N PRO A 65 -2.61 11.13 -9.17
CA PRO A 65 -2.47 12.25 -8.24
C PRO A 65 -3.61 12.33 -7.22
N LEU A 66 -3.24 12.45 -5.94
CA LEU A 66 -4.17 12.62 -4.81
C LEU A 66 -4.30 14.08 -4.36
N GLY A 67 -3.40 14.93 -4.83
CA GLY A 67 -3.23 16.32 -4.41
C GLY A 67 -2.00 16.50 -3.51
N ASP A 68 -1.61 17.75 -3.32
CA ASP A 68 -0.47 18.15 -2.48
C ASP A 68 0.88 17.43 -2.82
N GLY A 69 1.02 16.93 -4.07
CA GLY A 69 2.20 16.18 -4.52
C GLY A 69 2.13 14.67 -4.29
N GLU A 70 1.13 14.18 -3.56
CA GLU A 70 0.98 12.77 -3.22
C GLU A 70 0.32 11.97 -4.35
N LEU A 71 0.69 10.69 -4.46
CA LEU A 71 0.27 9.79 -5.52
C LEU A 71 -0.32 8.49 -4.94
N MET A 72 -1.34 7.96 -5.61
CA MET A 72 -1.82 6.60 -5.41
C MET A 72 -0.96 5.66 -6.25
N LEU A 73 -0.51 4.56 -5.69
CA LEU A 73 0.31 3.56 -6.36
C LEU A 73 -0.37 2.99 -7.61
N SER A 74 0.44 2.55 -8.58
CA SER A 74 -0.07 1.83 -9.76
C SER A 74 -0.63 0.44 -9.36
N PRO A 75 -1.61 -0.11 -10.10
CA PRO A 75 -2.22 -1.40 -9.77
C PRO A 75 -1.23 -2.56 -9.68
N LYS A 76 -0.22 -2.59 -10.55
CA LYS A 76 0.82 -3.63 -10.53
C LYS A 76 1.66 -3.57 -9.25
N MET A 77 2.00 -2.36 -8.79
CA MET A 77 2.77 -2.18 -7.56
C MET A 77 1.99 -2.67 -6.34
N GLU A 78 0.70 -2.33 -6.24
CA GLU A 78 -0.17 -2.81 -5.16
C GLU A 78 -0.26 -4.36 -5.16
N GLY A 79 -0.40 -4.97 -6.33
CA GLY A 79 -0.39 -6.43 -6.47
C GLY A 79 0.93 -7.06 -6.03
N ARG A 80 2.07 -6.49 -6.43
CA ARG A 80 3.41 -6.96 -6.04
C ARG A 80 3.64 -6.85 -4.53
N ILE A 81 3.25 -5.74 -3.93
CA ILE A 81 3.32 -5.53 -2.47
C ILE A 81 2.52 -6.61 -1.74
N LEU A 82 1.25 -6.79 -2.09
CA LEU A 82 0.38 -7.75 -1.41
C LEU A 82 0.89 -9.19 -1.53
N GLN A 83 1.34 -9.58 -2.73
CA GLN A 83 1.88 -10.93 -2.96
C GLN A 83 3.15 -11.17 -2.16
N SER A 84 4.09 -10.20 -2.11
CA SER A 84 5.35 -10.35 -1.38
C SER A 84 5.15 -10.41 0.13
N LEU A 85 4.11 -9.76 0.64
CA LEU A 85 3.82 -9.71 2.07
C LEU A 85 3.10 -10.95 2.61
N GLU A 86 2.40 -11.74 1.77
CA GLU A 86 1.68 -12.96 2.20
C GLU A 86 0.86 -12.76 3.49
N ILE A 87 0.03 -11.70 3.52
CA ILE A 87 -0.69 -11.26 4.73
C ILE A 87 -1.67 -12.33 5.21
N LYS A 88 -1.69 -12.58 6.51
CA LYS A 88 -2.55 -13.58 7.17
C LYS A 88 -3.63 -12.91 8.01
N LYS A 89 -4.75 -13.62 8.22
CA LYS A 89 -5.87 -13.14 9.05
C LYS A 89 -5.52 -12.88 10.52
N THR A 90 -4.38 -13.33 10.95
CA THR A 90 -3.85 -13.11 12.31
C THR A 90 -2.93 -11.90 12.40
N ASP A 91 -2.45 -11.38 11.27
CA ASP A 91 -1.41 -10.37 11.23
C ASP A 91 -1.90 -9.00 11.67
N LYS A 92 -1.08 -8.34 12.47
CA LYS A 92 -1.15 -6.91 12.77
C LYS A 92 -0.21 -6.17 11.84
N VAL A 93 -0.74 -5.23 11.08
CA VAL A 93 -0.02 -4.52 10.03
C VAL A 93 0.18 -3.06 10.37
N LEU A 94 1.37 -2.52 10.07
CA LEU A 94 1.65 -1.10 9.98
C LEU A 94 1.82 -0.71 8.51
N GLU A 95 1.05 0.26 8.06
CA GLU A 95 1.23 0.91 6.77
C GLU A 95 1.75 2.34 6.97
N ILE A 96 2.79 2.71 6.22
CA ILE A 96 3.38 4.05 6.22
C ILE A 96 3.10 4.69 4.87
N GLY A 97 2.19 5.68 4.88
CA GLY A 97 1.61 6.31 3.70
C GLY A 97 0.25 5.71 3.34
N THR A 98 -0.84 6.22 3.92
CA THR A 98 -2.22 5.76 3.64
C THR A 98 -2.66 6.10 2.21
N GLY A 99 -2.30 7.28 1.72
CA GLY A 99 -2.70 7.77 0.41
C GLY A 99 -4.21 7.75 0.21
N SER A 100 -4.68 7.11 -0.87
CA SER A 100 -6.12 6.98 -1.17
C SER A 100 -6.88 6.06 -0.20
N GLY A 101 -6.17 5.22 0.56
CA GLY A 101 -6.72 4.17 1.40
C GLY A 101 -7.00 2.85 0.65
N TYR A 102 -6.67 2.74 -0.64
CA TYR A 102 -6.96 1.53 -1.42
C TYR A 102 -6.10 0.35 -0.98
N LEU A 103 -4.77 0.54 -0.89
CA LEU A 103 -3.88 -0.51 -0.39
C LEU A 103 -4.20 -0.84 1.08
N THR A 104 -4.48 0.18 1.92
CA THR A 104 -4.95 -0.01 3.30
C THR A 104 -6.17 -0.94 3.36
N ALA A 105 -7.15 -0.70 2.50
CA ALA A 105 -8.37 -1.50 2.43
C ALA A 105 -8.08 -2.96 1.99
N LEU A 106 -7.23 -3.15 0.97
CA LEU A 106 -6.81 -4.49 0.51
C LEU A 106 -6.07 -5.26 1.61
N ILE A 107 -5.19 -4.59 2.36
CA ILE A 107 -4.49 -5.15 3.52
C ILE A 107 -5.49 -5.52 4.62
N ALA A 108 -6.41 -4.61 4.96
CA ALA A 108 -7.40 -4.83 6.01
C ALA A 108 -8.34 -6.00 5.72
N MET A 109 -8.67 -6.24 4.44
CA MET A 109 -9.43 -7.41 4.02
C MET A 109 -8.70 -8.74 4.27
N GLN A 110 -7.39 -8.73 4.49
CA GLN A 110 -6.56 -9.92 4.75
C GLN A 110 -6.08 -9.99 6.20
N ALA A 111 -5.83 -8.86 6.84
CA ALA A 111 -5.22 -8.76 8.16
C ALA A 111 -6.24 -8.85 9.31
N LYS A 112 -5.73 -9.02 10.53
CA LYS A 112 -6.49 -8.86 11.77
C LYS A 112 -6.76 -7.39 12.05
N HIS A 113 -5.76 -6.54 11.88
CA HIS A 113 -5.81 -5.11 12.18
C HIS A 113 -4.74 -4.36 11.38
N VAL A 114 -5.05 -3.14 10.97
CA VAL A 114 -4.12 -2.24 10.28
C VAL A 114 -4.04 -0.92 11.03
N ASP A 115 -2.83 -0.55 11.46
CA ASP A 115 -2.49 0.83 11.78
C ASP A 115 -1.92 1.46 10.50
N SER A 116 -2.52 2.55 10.00
CA SER A 116 -2.04 3.24 8.79
C SER A 116 -1.74 4.70 9.12
N VAL A 117 -0.51 5.12 8.82
CA VAL A 117 -0.01 6.45 9.17
C VAL A 117 0.05 7.31 7.90
N GLU A 118 -0.53 8.51 7.98
CA GLU A 118 -0.57 9.48 6.89
C GLU A 118 -0.16 10.86 7.42
N LEU A 119 0.80 11.50 6.75
CA LEU A 119 1.29 12.82 7.14
C LEU A 119 0.25 13.91 6.82
N ASN A 120 -0.43 13.78 5.68
CA ASN A 120 -1.39 14.78 5.20
C ASN A 120 -2.79 14.50 5.76
N ALA A 121 -3.24 15.36 6.70
CA ALA A 121 -4.54 15.22 7.35
C ALA A 121 -5.74 15.27 6.38
N LYS A 122 -5.63 15.98 5.23
CA LYS A 122 -6.71 16.04 4.23
C LYS A 122 -6.82 14.70 3.50
N ILE A 123 -5.68 14.11 3.12
CA ILE A 123 -5.59 12.81 2.46
C ILE A 123 -6.11 11.73 3.41
N SER A 124 -5.64 11.70 4.65
CA SER A 124 -6.11 10.78 5.69
C SER A 124 -7.64 10.84 5.88
N LYS A 125 -8.20 12.06 5.93
CA LYS A 125 -9.66 12.26 6.03
C LYS A 125 -10.43 11.71 4.81
N GLN A 126 -9.87 11.83 3.61
CA GLN A 126 -10.49 11.26 2.41
C GLN A 126 -10.36 9.74 2.40
N ALA A 127 -9.20 9.18 2.76
CA ALA A 127 -8.99 7.75 2.90
C ALA A 127 -9.97 7.12 3.90
N ALA A 128 -10.19 7.77 5.05
CA ALA A 128 -11.17 7.34 6.05
C ALA A 128 -12.58 7.17 5.46
N LYS A 129 -13.02 8.12 4.60
CA LYS A 129 -14.32 8.03 3.93
C LYS A 129 -14.38 6.88 2.92
N ASN A 130 -13.30 6.73 2.14
CA ASN A 130 -13.21 5.68 1.13
C ASN A 130 -13.27 4.29 1.78
N ILE A 131 -12.49 4.07 2.84
CA ILE A 131 -12.42 2.82 3.60
C ILE A 131 -13.77 2.51 4.27
N ALA A 132 -14.37 3.49 4.95
CA ALA A 132 -15.67 3.34 5.60
C ALA A 132 -16.79 3.02 4.61
N ALA A 133 -16.76 3.58 3.39
CA ALA A 133 -17.73 3.29 2.33
C ALA A 133 -17.70 1.83 1.88
N GLN A 134 -16.59 1.12 2.09
CA GLN A 134 -16.45 -0.32 1.80
C GLN A 134 -16.81 -1.21 3.00
N GLY A 135 -17.27 -0.64 4.12
CA GLY A 135 -17.61 -1.40 5.32
C GLY A 135 -16.43 -2.03 6.05
N ILE A 136 -15.23 -1.45 5.91
CA ILE A 136 -14.01 -1.94 6.55
C ILE A 136 -13.84 -1.21 7.89
N GLU A 137 -13.73 -1.98 9.00
CA GLU A 137 -13.75 -1.46 10.37
C GLU A 137 -12.46 -1.74 11.15
N ASN A 138 -11.58 -2.61 10.65
CA ASN A 138 -10.35 -3.04 11.33
C ASN A 138 -9.12 -2.19 10.97
N VAL A 139 -9.34 -0.91 10.67
CA VAL A 139 -8.29 0.07 10.33
C VAL A 139 -8.30 1.21 11.34
N ASN A 140 -7.10 1.54 11.85
CA ASN A 140 -6.85 2.73 12.64
C ASN A 140 -5.99 3.70 11.82
N LEU A 141 -6.55 4.85 11.45
CA LEU A 141 -5.84 5.90 10.71
C LEU A 141 -5.23 6.89 11.67
N VAL A 142 -3.92 7.11 11.56
CA VAL A 142 -3.14 8.02 12.40
C VAL A 142 -2.56 9.14 11.55
N VAL A 143 -2.88 10.38 11.89
CA VAL A 143 -2.25 11.55 11.24
C VAL A 143 -0.97 11.87 11.97
N ALA A 144 0.17 11.47 11.40
CA ALA A 144 1.51 11.66 11.98
C ALA A 144 2.60 11.50 10.90
N ASP A 145 3.82 11.87 11.25
CA ASP A 145 5.00 11.50 10.45
C ASP A 145 5.35 10.03 10.70
N GLY A 146 5.21 9.22 9.64
CA GLY A 146 5.47 7.77 9.69
C GLY A 146 6.92 7.37 9.49
N VAL A 147 7.84 8.32 9.28
CA VAL A 147 9.24 8.00 8.96
C VAL A 147 9.96 7.13 10.00
N HIS A 148 9.51 7.18 11.25
CA HIS A 148 10.00 6.35 12.36
C HIS A 148 9.05 5.21 12.74
N GLY A 149 8.05 4.92 11.89
CA GLY A 149 7.01 3.94 12.18
C GLY A 149 5.99 4.42 13.21
N LEU A 150 5.40 3.49 13.94
CA LEU A 150 4.43 3.76 15.01
C LEU A 150 4.73 2.86 16.23
N ALA A 151 5.82 3.17 16.92
CA ALA A 151 6.38 2.34 18.00
C ALA A 151 5.40 2.09 19.17
N ALA A 152 4.46 3.02 19.41
CA ALA A 152 3.47 2.89 20.48
C ALA A 152 2.58 1.63 20.36
N ASN A 153 2.39 1.16 19.13
CA ASN A 153 1.56 -0.02 18.83
C ASN A 153 2.38 -1.25 18.43
N ALA A 154 3.72 -1.17 18.41
CA ALA A 154 4.59 -2.32 18.09
C ALA A 154 4.43 -3.47 19.12
N PRO A 155 4.77 -4.75 18.79
CA PRO A 155 5.32 -5.16 17.50
C PRO A 155 4.25 -5.39 16.42
N TYR A 156 4.71 -5.42 15.14
CA TYR A 156 3.89 -5.71 13.97
C TYR A 156 4.35 -7.00 13.27
N ASP A 157 3.42 -7.78 12.76
CA ASP A 157 3.72 -8.96 11.94
C ASP A 157 4.13 -8.54 10.52
N VAL A 158 3.58 -7.40 10.06
CA VAL A 158 3.87 -6.84 8.74
C VAL A 158 4.03 -5.33 8.83
N ILE A 159 5.03 -4.81 8.11
CA ILE A 159 5.18 -3.37 7.87
C ILE A 159 5.24 -3.14 6.36
N VAL A 160 4.58 -2.10 5.87
CA VAL A 160 4.64 -1.70 4.47
C VAL A 160 4.86 -0.21 4.32
N PHE A 161 5.84 0.15 3.50
CA PHE A 161 6.04 1.50 3.01
C PHE A 161 5.41 1.64 1.63
N THR A 162 4.61 2.66 1.42
CA THR A 162 3.96 2.96 0.14
C THR A 162 4.75 3.95 -0.72
N GLY A 163 5.85 4.46 -0.21
CA GLY A 163 6.85 5.26 -0.90
C GLY A 163 8.25 4.70 -0.67
N SER A 164 9.24 5.30 -1.29
CA SER A 164 10.65 4.90 -1.12
C SER A 164 11.33 5.60 0.04
N THR A 165 12.49 5.10 0.42
CA THR A 165 13.42 5.74 1.34
C THR A 165 14.85 5.61 0.81
N PRO A 166 15.66 6.69 0.74
CA PRO A 166 17.05 6.60 0.32
C PRO A 166 17.88 5.64 1.17
N VAL A 167 17.59 5.62 2.47
CA VAL A 167 18.28 4.76 3.45
C VAL A 167 17.23 4.08 4.34
N LEU A 168 17.47 2.82 4.62
CA LEU A 168 16.61 2.05 5.50
C LEU A 168 16.65 2.58 6.94
N ASN A 169 15.48 2.79 7.53
CA ASN A 169 15.37 3.20 8.92
C ASN A 169 15.34 1.98 9.86
N THR A 170 16.47 1.69 10.49
CA THR A 170 16.61 0.55 11.40
C THR A 170 15.70 0.61 12.63
N GLN A 171 15.17 1.79 13.00
CA GLN A 171 14.20 1.92 14.08
C GLN A 171 12.85 1.30 13.69
N VAL A 172 12.47 1.37 12.41
CA VAL A 172 11.24 0.76 11.92
C VAL A 172 11.36 -0.75 11.82
N GLU A 173 12.52 -1.27 11.37
CA GLU A 173 12.78 -2.72 11.33
C GLU A 173 12.58 -3.37 12.71
N ARG A 174 13.02 -2.69 13.77
CA ARG A 174 12.90 -3.17 15.14
C ARG A 174 11.47 -3.22 15.67
N GLN A 175 10.51 -2.57 14.96
CA GLN A 175 9.09 -2.67 15.27
C GLN A 175 8.43 -3.93 14.70
N LEU A 176 9.14 -4.71 13.85
CA LEU A 176 8.69 -6.04 13.44
C LEU A 176 8.69 -7.01 14.62
N ALA A 177 7.71 -7.89 14.69
CA ALA A 177 7.77 -9.11 15.48
C ALA A 177 8.86 -10.05 14.95
N VAL A 178 9.39 -10.94 15.78
CA VAL A 178 10.26 -12.03 15.27
C VAL A 178 9.43 -12.91 14.34
N GLY A 179 9.93 -13.16 13.14
CA GLY A 179 9.19 -13.79 12.04
C GLY A 179 8.32 -12.84 11.24
N GLY A 180 8.24 -11.56 11.62
CA GLY A 180 7.56 -10.50 10.86
C GLY A 180 8.37 -10.07 9.64
N ARG A 181 7.70 -9.39 8.70
CA ARG A 181 8.27 -8.97 7.42
C ARG A 181 7.87 -7.56 7.04
N MET A 182 8.76 -6.87 6.31
CA MET A 182 8.56 -5.50 5.87
C MET A 182 8.83 -5.39 4.38
N PHE A 183 7.91 -4.76 3.66
CA PHE A 183 8.14 -4.31 2.29
C PHE A 183 8.55 -2.84 2.30
N VAL A 184 9.64 -2.52 1.61
CA VAL A 184 10.12 -1.15 1.44
C VAL A 184 10.89 -1.02 0.12
N VAL A 185 10.78 0.13 -0.53
CA VAL A 185 11.61 0.49 -1.69
C VAL A 185 12.77 1.34 -1.19
N VAL A 186 14.01 0.90 -1.43
CA VAL A 186 15.23 1.55 -0.94
C VAL A 186 16.09 2.03 -2.09
N GLY A 187 16.67 3.20 -1.94
CA GLY A 187 17.59 3.81 -2.89
C GLY A 187 17.14 5.17 -3.39
N ASP A 188 17.95 5.74 -4.28
CA ASP A 188 17.69 7.00 -4.95
C ASP A 188 17.40 6.78 -6.43
N ALA A 189 16.52 7.64 -6.98
CA ALA A 189 16.20 7.60 -8.41
C ALA A 189 17.46 7.75 -9.28
N PRO A 190 17.57 7.05 -10.42
CA PRO A 190 16.52 6.26 -11.07
C PRO A 190 16.50 4.78 -10.67
N ALA A 191 17.46 4.29 -9.90
CA ALA A 191 17.62 2.87 -9.60
C ALA A 191 17.34 2.61 -8.10
N MET A 192 16.15 2.12 -7.80
CA MET A 192 15.74 1.74 -6.46
C MET A 192 15.35 0.26 -6.43
N GLU A 193 15.48 -0.37 -5.29
CA GLU A 193 15.17 -1.78 -5.09
C GLU A 193 13.97 -1.95 -4.17
N ALA A 194 12.94 -2.64 -4.65
CA ALA A 194 11.88 -3.15 -3.80
C ALA A 194 12.43 -4.34 -3.00
N THR A 195 12.39 -4.26 -1.68
CA THR A 195 12.98 -5.24 -0.78
C THR A 195 11.96 -5.81 0.18
N LEU A 196 12.13 -7.09 0.52
CA LEU A 196 11.45 -7.75 1.61
C LEU A 196 12.45 -8.02 2.74
N ILE A 197 12.21 -7.42 3.90
CA ILE A 197 13.02 -7.59 5.08
C ILE A 197 12.27 -8.47 6.06
N THR A 198 12.90 -9.58 6.49
CA THR A 198 12.32 -10.52 7.45
C THR A 198 13.14 -10.49 8.74
N ARG A 199 12.48 -10.26 9.87
CA ARG A 199 13.12 -10.36 11.19
C ARG A 199 13.26 -11.81 11.61
N ILE A 200 14.49 -12.34 11.61
CA ILE A 200 14.77 -13.74 11.94
C ILE A 200 14.89 -13.94 13.47
N SER A 201 15.51 -12.99 14.17
CA SER A 201 15.65 -13.00 15.63
C SER A 201 15.66 -11.58 16.19
N SER A 202 15.97 -11.40 17.47
CA SER A 202 16.04 -10.07 18.10
C SER A 202 16.85 -9.04 17.31
N ASP A 203 18.00 -9.45 16.77
CA ASP A 203 18.99 -8.56 16.14
C ASP A 203 19.44 -9.03 14.75
N ASN A 204 18.75 -10.03 14.17
CA ASN A 204 19.08 -10.58 12.87
C ASN A 204 17.91 -10.37 11.89
N PHE A 205 18.21 -9.71 10.77
CA PHE A 205 17.30 -9.40 9.68
C PHE A 205 17.84 -9.97 8.38
N LYS A 206 16.97 -10.58 7.58
CA LYS A 206 17.27 -11.03 6.21
C LYS A 206 16.65 -10.04 5.25
N THR A 207 17.40 -9.61 4.25
CA THR A 207 16.93 -8.74 3.17
C THR A 207 16.96 -9.49 1.85
N ASP A 208 15.82 -9.56 1.19
CA ASP A 208 15.68 -10.14 -0.15
C ASP A 208 15.28 -9.01 -1.13
N VAL A 209 16.07 -8.80 -2.17
CA VAL A 209 15.72 -7.89 -3.27
C VAL A 209 14.71 -8.60 -4.16
N LEU A 210 13.57 -7.97 -4.40
CA LEU A 210 12.46 -8.54 -5.15
C LEU A 210 12.48 -8.11 -6.62
N PHE A 211 12.65 -6.82 -6.87
CA PHE A 211 12.70 -6.22 -8.22
C PHE A 211 13.17 -4.77 -8.16
N GLU A 212 13.64 -4.26 -9.29
CA GLU A 212 13.97 -2.85 -9.47
C GLU A 212 12.71 -2.03 -9.76
N THR A 213 12.64 -0.83 -9.19
CA THR A 213 11.53 0.11 -9.39
C THR A 213 11.97 1.54 -9.10
N CYS A 214 11.05 2.49 -9.23
CA CYS A 214 11.26 3.87 -8.83
C CYS A 214 9.95 4.39 -8.24
N LEU A 215 9.96 4.81 -6.98
CA LEU A 215 8.84 5.44 -6.29
C LEU A 215 9.28 6.77 -5.68
N PRO A 216 8.38 7.76 -5.56
CA PRO A 216 8.65 8.95 -4.76
C PRO A 216 9.03 8.57 -3.32
N ALA A 217 10.02 9.28 -2.76
CA ALA A 217 10.38 9.09 -1.37
C ALA A 217 9.27 9.58 -0.44
N ILE A 218 9.09 8.87 0.68
CA ILE A 218 8.22 9.40 1.75
C ILE A 218 8.78 10.73 2.26
N VAL A 219 7.89 11.62 2.67
CA VAL A 219 8.29 12.91 3.25
C VAL A 219 9.15 12.66 4.50
N ASN A 220 10.20 13.46 4.67
CA ASN A 220 11.18 13.33 5.76
C ASN A 220 11.99 12.01 5.76
N ALA A 221 12.01 11.26 4.66
CA ALA A 221 12.85 10.06 4.55
C ALA A 221 14.32 10.35 4.94
N PRO A 222 14.98 9.47 5.69
CA PRO A 222 16.38 9.64 6.06
C PRO A 222 17.24 9.70 4.80
N GLN A 223 18.23 10.60 4.80
CA GLN A 223 19.16 10.78 3.68
C GLN A 223 20.48 10.09 3.99
N ALA A 224 21.12 9.54 2.96
CA ALA A 224 22.48 9.06 3.10
C ALA A 224 23.42 10.22 3.49
N GLU A 225 24.38 9.94 4.38
CA GLU A 225 25.43 10.92 4.69
C GLU A 225 26.21 11.25 3.41
N LYS A 226 26.14 12.51 3.00
CA LYS A 226 26.95 12.99 1.87
C LYS A 226 28.35 13.24 2.39
N PHE A 227 29.34 12.51 1.86
CA PHE A 227 30.74 12.83 2.11
C PHE A 227 31.02 14.22 1.53
N ALA A 228 31.32 15.18 2.40
CA ALA A 228 31.92 16.46 2.01
C ALA A 228 33.44 16.24 1.94
N PHE A 229 34.00 16.42 0.74
CA PHE A 229 35.46 16.47 0.54
C PHE A 229 35.99 17.86 0.83
#